data_0221deed8c14b54b677890bb1e9793eb
#
_entry.id   0221deed8c14b54b677890bb1e9793eb
#
_cell.length_a   1.000
_cell.length_b   1.000
_cell.length_c   1.000
_cell.angle_alpha   90.00
_cell.angle_beta   90.00
_cell.angle_gamma   90.00
#
_symmetry.space_group_name_H-M   'P 1'
#
loop_
_entity.id
_entity.type
_entity.pdbx_description
1 polymer ?
#
loop_
_entity_poly.entity_id
_entity_poly.type
_entity_poly.pdbx_seq_one_letter_code
_entity_poly.pdbx_strand_id
1 'polypeptide(L)'
;MTTIEPPPAEQIKKDIAQIQQWLTATPHLPSVEDEDWLETIHRNCKFRLEKTKSKLDAYFSLKGKHPAILRDRDPLAPALVTARSAVTLAVAEQLTTDGSLLVYHIHQPDHSLLNAADYYKRIVMLHDVILLERLAPNGVLFIVDFTHFRYQHFLKIMMHVRALVEILVSCYAEKIKAAYLITESELVVQMIKLITKLSPQKMRERVKLHGTSMSKMPREVDEEVLSNDLGGKGPSLAHSEEKTQQLLEKYRDWFLEQDRICENLAKRSKKELKESFKKLEID
;
A
#
# COMPACT_ATOMS: atom_id res chain seq x y z
N MET A 1 22.14 6.87 4.70
CA MET A 1 21.68 5.51 4.30
C MET A 1 22.34 5.20 2.96
N THR A 2 23.10 4.11 2.87
CA THR A 2 23.73 3.67 1.63
C THR A 2 22.65 3.36 0.59
N THR A 3 22.56 4.19 -0.43
CA THR A 3 21.87 3.85 -1.68
C THR A 3 22.54 2.59 -2.22
N ILE A 4 21.81 1.49 -2.28
CA ILE A 4 22.32 0.28 -2.93
C ILE A 4 22.32 0.59 -4.42
N GLU A 5 23.50 0.67 -5.00
CA GLU A 5 23.63 0.76 -6.46
C GLU A 5 22.95 -0.47 -7.10
N PRO A 6 22.13 -0.27 -8.14
CA PRO A 6 21.53 -1.39 -8.84
C PRO A 6 22.61 -2.27 -9.45
N PRO A 7 22.43 -3.60 -9.46
CA PRO A 7 23.32 -4.50 -10.16
C PRO A 7 23.34 -4.18 -11.67
N PRO A 8 24.34 -4.66 -12.41
CA PRO A 8 24.36 -4.54 -13.87
C PRO A 8 23.06 -5.08 -14.48
N ALA A 9 22.59 -4.45 -15.55
CA ALA A 9 21.32 -4.82 -16.21
C ALA A 9 21.25 -6.32 -16.59
N GLU A 10 22.41 -6.90 -16.99
CA GLU A 10 22.51 -8.31 -17.31
C GLU A 10 22.28 -9.23 -16.09
N GLN A 11 22.71 -8.80 -14.89
CA GLN A 11 22.43 -9.53 -13.66
C GLN A 11 20.96 -9.46 -13.31
N ILE A 12 20.33 -8.27 -13.47
CA ILE A 12 18.89 -8.11 -13.23
C ILE A 12 18.09 -9.05 -14.15
N LYS A 13 18.42 -9.13 -15.44
CA LYS A 13 17.77 -10.06 -16.37
C LYS A 13 17.94 -11.52 -15.96
N LYS A 14 19.12 -11.91 -15.50
CA LYS A 14 19.37 -13.27 -14.98
C LYS A 14 18.50 -13.56 -13.74
N ASP A 15 18.40 -12.61 -12.83
CA ASP A 15 17.58 -12.75 -11.62
C ASP A 15 16.10 -12.88 -11.97
N ILE A 16 15.58 -12.07 -12.92
CA ILE A 16 14.20 -12.17 -13.40
C ILE A 16 13.93 -13.53 -14.04
N ALA A 17 14.82 -14.02 -14.90
CA ALA A 17 14.69 -15.36 -15.48
C ALA A 17 14.67 -16.47 -14.41
N GLN A 18 15.48 -16.35 -13.36
CA GLN A 18 15.44 -17.29 -12.22
C GLN A 18 14.14 -17.19 -11.43
N ILE A 19 13.57 -15.99 -11.26
CA ILE A 19 12.27 -15.80 -10.61
C ILE A 19 11.17 -16.46 -11.43
N GLN A 20 11.12 -16.25 -12.74
CA GLN A 20 10.16 -16.88 -13.65
C GLN A 20 10.27 -18.40 -13.63
N GLN A 21 11.48 -18.94 -13.71
CA GLN A 21 11.73 -20.38 -13.60
C GLN A 21 11.23 -20.94 -12.27
N TRP A 22 11.49 -20.24 -11.16
CA TRP A 22 11.01 -20.64 -9.84
C TRP A 22 9.48 -20.60 -9.76
N LEU A 23 8.82 -19.56 -10.28
CA LEU A 23 7.34 -19.48 -10.32
C LEU A 23 6.76 -20.67 -11.08
N THR A 24 7.31 -20.98 -12.27
CA THR A 24 6.85 -22.11 -13.11
C THR A 24 7.12 -23.45 -12.43
N ALA A 25 8.23 -23.60 -11.69
CA ALA A 25 8.57 -24.83 -10.99
C ALA A 25 7.80 -25.00 -9.67
N THR A 26 7.10 -23.97 -9.19
CA THR A 26 6.35 -24.01 -7.92
C THR A 26 4.86 -24.31 -8.22
N PRO A 27 4.36 -25.53 -7.92
CA PRO A 27 3.07 -26.01 -8.47
C PRO A 27 1.84 -25.19 -8.07
N HIS A 28 1.90 -24.47 -6.96
CA HIS A 28 0.78 -23.66 -6.46
C HIS A 28 0.83 -22.20 -6.94
N LEU A 29 1.97 -21.73 -7.47
CA LEU A 29 2.12 -20.36 -7.95
C LEU A 29 1.77 -20.27 -9.44
N PRO A 30 1.24 -19.13 -9.89
CA PRO A 30 1.03 -18.87 -11.29
C PRO A 30 2.34 -18.56 -12.01
N SER A 31 2.40 -18.84 -13.30
CA SER A 31 3.44 -18.28 -14.18
C SER A 31 3.17 -16.79 -14.38
N VAL A 32 4.23 -15.99 -14.43
CA VAL A 32 4.18 -14.55 -14.66
C VAL A 32 5.11 -14.20 -15.81
N GLU A 33 4.55 -13.61 -16.86
CA GLU A 33 5.29 -13.19 -18.05
C GLU A 33 5.71 -11.71 -18.00
N ASP A 34 5.06 -10.90 -17.15
CA ASP A 34 5.35 -9.47 -16.98
C ASP A 34 6.70 -9.26 -16.28
N GLU A 35 7.77 -9.15 -17.09
CA GLU A 35 9.15 -8.94 -16.61
C GLU A 35 9.30 -7.58 -15.93
N ASP A 36 8.61 -6.54 -16.41
CA ASP A 36 8.70 -5.19 -15.86
C ASP A 36 8.13 -5.16 -14.43
N TRP A 37 7.01 -5.85 -14.21
CA TRP A 37 6.45 -5.99 -12.87
C TRP A 37 7.37 -6.80 -11.94
N LEU A 38 7.93 -7.91 -12.42
CA LEU A 38 8.88 -8.72 -11.64
C LEU A 38 10.14 -7.92 -11.31
N GLU A 39 10.68 -7.15 -12.26
CA GLU A 39 11.82 -6.27 -12.00
C GLU A 39 11.50 -5.21 -10.96
N THR A 40 10.30 -4.61 -11.04
CA THR A 40 9.85 -3.60 -10.09
C THR A 40 9.80 -4.15 -8.66
N ILE A 41 9.24 -5.36 -8.46
CA ILE A 41 9.25 -6.03 -7.16
C ILE A 41 10.67 -6.35 -6.71
N HIS A 42 11.50 -6.88 -7.61
CA HIS A 42 12.89 -7.24 -7.31
C HIS A 42 13.72 -6.03 -6.87
N ARG A 43 13.57 -4.90 -7.54
CA ARG A 43 14.18 -3.62 -7.19
C ARG A 43 13.75 -3.15 -5.80
N ASN A 44 12.46 -3.23 -5.45
CA ASN A 44 11.94 -2.89 -4.13
C ASN A 44 12.45 -3.86 -3.04
N CYS A 45 12.73 -5.08 -3.40
CA CYS A 45 13.40 -6.05 -2.53
C CYS A 45 14.93 -5.84 -2.45
N LYS A 46 15.44 -4.73 -3.03
CA LYS A 46 16.88 -4.39 -3.08
C LYS A 46 17.69 -5.47 -3.77
N PHE A 47 17.18 -6.01 -4.86
CA PHE A 47 17.79 -7.06 -5.66
C PHE A 47 18.16 -8.31 -4.85
N ARG A 48 17.35 -8.63 -3.81
CA ARG A 48 17.52 -9.84 -3.02
C ARG A 48 16.57 -10.92 -3.51
N LEU A 49 17.09 -11.91 -4.23
CA LEU A 49 16.31 -12.94 -4.92
C LEU A 49 15.33 -13.67 -3.98
N GLU A 50 15.80 -14.16 -2.84
CA GLU A 50 14.96 -14.89 -1.88
C GLU A 50 13.87 -14.00 -1.24
N LYS A 51 14.18 -12.74 -1.01
CA LYS A 51 13.17 -11.79 -0.54
C LYS A 51 12.11 -11.51 -1.60
N THR A 52 12.50 -11.41 -2.87
CA THR A 52 11.59 -11.25 -4.00
C THR A 52 10.65 -12.44 -4.12
N LYS A 53 11.19 -13.66 -4.08
CA LYS A 53 10.40 -14.89 -4.09
C LYS A 53 9.41 -14.95 -2.92
N SER A 54 9.85 -14.60 -1.72
CA SER A 54 8.98 -14.55 -0.54
C SER A 54 7.84 -13.54 -0.70
N LYS A 55 8.09 -12.36 -1.29
CA LYS A 55 7.05 -11.35 -1.54
C LYS A 55 6.05 -11.79 -2.61
N LEU A 56 6.52 -12.42 -3.68
CA LEU A 56 5.66 -12.97 -4.73
C LEU A 56 4.78 -14.11 -4.22
N ASP A 57 5.37 -15.03 -3.43
CA ASP A 57 4.61 -16.12 -2.79
C ASP A 57 3.51 -15.56 -1.88
N ALA A 58 3.83 -14.56 -1.05
CA ALA A 58 2.86 -13.88 -0.19
C ALA A 58 1.77 -13.18 -1.01
N TYR A 59 2.14 -12.47 -2.07
CA TYR A 59 1.19 -11.74 -2.92
C TYR A 59 0.12 -12.66 -3.51
N PHE A 60 0.53 -13.80 -4.09
CA PHE A 60 -0.41 -14.75 -4.67
C PHE A 60 -1.21 -15.52 -3.62
N SER A 61 -0.58 -15.89 -2.51
CA SER A 61 -1.24 -16.60 -1.40
C SER A 61 -2.31 -15.76 -0.72
N LEU A 62 -2.02 -14.48 -0.50
CA LEU A 62 -2.95 -13.56 0.17
C LEU A 62 -4.15 -13.20 -0.72
N LYS A 63 -4.03 -13.28 -2.06
CA LYS A 63 -5.18 -13.16 -2.96
C LYS A 63 -6.26 -14.22 -2.68
N GLY A 64 -5.85 -15.43 -2.36
CA GLY A 64 -6.77 -16.50 -1.95
C GLY A 64 -7.33 -16.30 -0.53
N LYS A 65 -6.49 -15.80 0.39
CA LYS A 65 -6.86 -15.59 1.79
C LYS A 65 -7.74 -14.36 2.02
N HIS A 66 -7.49 -13.26 1.29
CA HIS A 66 -8.16 -11.97 1.46
C HIS A 66 -8.82 -11.47 0.14
N PRO A 67 -9.73 -12.26 -0.46
CA PRO A 67 -10.32 -11.92 -1.76
C PRO A 67 -11.11 -10.60 -1.72
N ALA A 68 -11.72 -10.25 -0.60
CA ALA A 68 -12.46 -8.99 -0.45
C ALA A 68 -11.61 -7.74 -0.70
N ILE A 69 -10.28 -7.83 -0.51
CA ILE A 69 -9.34 -6.70 -0.69
C ILE A 69 -8.51 -6.87 -1.97
N LEU A 70 -8.14 -8.10 -2.33
CA LEU A 70 -7.15 -8.37 -3.38
C LEU A 70 -7.76 -8.86 -4.71
N ARG A 71 -9.10 -8.94 -4.82
CA ARG A 71 -9.83 -9.30 -6.04
C ARG A 71 -10.85 -8.24 -6.42
N ASP A 72 -11.38 -8.34 -7.65
CA ASP A 72 -12.38 -7.44 -8.20
C ASP A 72 -11.93 -5.96 -8.14
N ARG A 73 -10.72 -5.71 -8.63
CA ARG A 73 -10.02 -4.42 -8.55
C ARG A 73 -10.24 -3.57 -9.79
N ASP A 74 -11.49 -3.41 -10.21
CA ASP A 74 -11.85 -2.46 -11.27
C ASP A 74 -12.04 -1.06 -10.67
N PRO A 75 -11.17 -0.06 -10.99
CA PRO A 75 -11.28 1.29 -10.45
C PRO A 75 -12.60 1.99 -10.80
N LEU A 76 -13.31 1.52 -11.82
CA LEU A 76 -14.62 2.05 -12.26
C LEU A 76 -15.80 1.28 -11.64
N ALA A 77 -15.55 0.24 -10.83
CA ALA A 77 -16.64 -0.48 -10.15
C ALA A 77 -17.43 0.46 -9.23
N PRO A 78 -18.78 0.40 -9.21
CA PRO A 78 -19.61 1.30 -8.40
C PRO A 78 -19.22 1.34 -6.92
N ALA A 79 -18.82 0.20 -6.35
CA ALA A 79 -18.36 0.11 -4.96
C ALA A 79 -17.08 0.93 -4.72
N LEU A 80 -16.12 0.90 -5.66
CA LEU A 80 -14.88 1.66 -5.54
C LEU A 80 -15.08 3.15 -5.82
N VAL A 81 -16.03 3.51 -6.69
CA VAL A 81 -16.47 4.90 -6.88
C VAL A 81 -17.11 5.44 -5.58
N THR A 82 -17.96 4.66 -4.93
CA THR A 82 -18.54 5.04 -3.63
C THR A 82 -17.46 5.19 -2.55
N ALA A 83 -16.46 4.32 -2.53
CA ALA A 83 -15.35 4.39 -1.57
C ALA A 83 -14.54 5.70 -1.66
N ARG A 84 -14.48 6.36 -2.84
CA ARG A 84 -13.89 7.70 -3.01
C ARG A 84 -14.59 8.76 -2.15
N SER A 85 -15.92 8.68 -2.07
CA SER A 85 -16.72 9.62 -1.26
C SER A 85 -16.57 9.41 0.24
N ALA A 86 -16.12 8.22 0.67
CA ALA A 86 -15.91 7.91 2.09
C ALA A 86 -14.52 8.31 2.60
N VAL A 87 -13.49 8.13 1.76
CA VAL A 87 -12.11 8.50 2.09
C VAL A 87 -11.43 9.01 0.83
N THR A 88 -11.00 10.27 0.87
CA THR A 88 -10.12 10.83 -0.16
C THR A 88 -8.76 10.15 -0.07
N LEU A 89 -8.37 9.45 -1.12
CA LEU A 89 -7.09 8.79 -1.27
C LEU A 89 -6.33 9.45 -2.41
N ALA A 90 -5.28 10.18 -2.11
CA ALA A 90 -4.55 10.97 -3.09
C ALA A 90 -3.04 10.87 -2.92
N VAL A 91 -2.30 11.06 -4.01
CA VAL A 91 -0.86 11.24 -4.01
C VAL A 91 -0.52 12.68 -4.43
N ALA A 92 0.52 13.23 -3.82
CA ALA A 92 1.05 14.51 -4.28
C ALA A 92 1.69 14.36 -5.67
N GLU A 93 1.51 15.37 -6.52
CA GLU A 93 2.07 15.35 -7.88
C GLU A 93 3.59 15.55 -7.90
N GLN A 94 4.14 16.16 -6.87
CA GLN A 94 5.56 16.40 -6.73
C GLN A 94 6.12 15.63 -5.55
N LEU A 95 7.36 15.23 -5.67
CA LEU A 95 8.11 14.64 -4.56
C LEU A 95 8.60 15.73 -3.61
N THR A 96 8.71 15.39 -2.34
CA THR A 96 9.38 16.25 -1.36
C THR A 96 10.85 16.45 -1.73
N THR A 97 11.50 17.46 -1.17
CA THR A 97 12.93 17.80 -1.42
C THR A 97 13.85 16.59 -1.22
N ASP A 98 13.50 15.66 -0.33
CA ASP A 98 14.27 14.45 -0.10
C ASP A 98 13.84 13.25 -0.99
N GLY A 99 12.98 13.50 -2.00
CA GLY A 99 12.51 12.49 -2.96
C GLY A 99 11.49 11.50 -2.39
N SER A 100 10.73 11.87 -1.35
CA SER A 100 9.64 11.06 -0.81
C SER A 100 8.32 11.40 -1.48
N LEU A 101 7.46 10.40 -1.65
CA LEU A 101 6.09 10.58 -2.10
C LEU A 101 5.20 10.89 -0.90
N LEU A 102 4.37 11.93 -1.01
CA LEU A 102 3.36 12.25 -0.03
C LEU A 102 2.01 11.62 -0.43
N VAL A 103 1.41 10.87 0.48
CA VAL A 103 0.13 10.16 0.28
C VAL A 103 -0.86 10.59 1.33
N TYR A 104 -2.06 10.98 0.89
CA TYR A 104 -3.14 11.47 1.73
C TYR A 104 -4.25 10.44 1.90
N HIS A 105 -4.72 10.28 3.13
CA HIS A 105 -5.92 9.55 3.50
C HIS A 105 -6.80 10.46 4.34
N ILE A 106 -7.83 11.05 3.76
CA ILE A 106 -8.71 12.01 4.45
C ILE A 106 -10.09 11.39 4.64
N HIS A 107 -10.41 11.07 5.89
CA HIS A 107 -11.71 10.48 6.24
C HIS A 107 -12.83 11.51 6.18
N GLN A 108 -13.88 11.22 5.42
CA GLN A 108 -15.05 12.08 5.30
C GLN A 108 -16.01 11.90 6.49
N PRO A 109 -16.88 12.91 6.80
CA PRO A 109 -17.74 12.86 7.96
C PRO A 109 -18.79 11.74 7.95
N ASP A 110 -19.28 11.38 6.76
CA ASP A 110 -20.32 10.38 6.59
C ASP A 110 -19.76 8.95 6.63
N HIS A 111 -19.80 8.36 7.80
CA HIS A 111 -19.37 6.97 8.00
C HIS A 111 -20.26 5.95 7.26
N SER A 112 -21.49 6.30 6.82
CA SER A 112 -22.38 5.35 6.15
C SER A 112 -21.80 4.89 4.81
N LEU A 113 -21.10 5.77 4.11
CA LEU A 113 -20.42 5.53 2.83
C LEU A 113 -19.17 4.62 2.97
N LEU A 114 -18.62 4.49 4.17
CA LEU A 114 -17.40 3.71 4.37
C LEU A 114 -17.68 2.21 4.33
N ASN A 115 -17.21 1.54 3.30
CA ASN A 115 -16.96 0.10 3.26
C ASN A 115 -15.44 -0.13 3.41
N ALA A 116 -15.03 -0.79 4.49
CA ALA A 116 -13.61 -0.96 4.78
C ALA A 116 -12.89 -1.83 3.76
N ALA A 117 -13.53 -2.88 3.21
CA ALA A 117 -12.93 -3.73 2.20
C ALA A 117 -12.65 -2.94 0.91
N ASP A 118 -13.59 -2.12 0.43
CA ASP A 118 -13.45 -1.33 -0.78
C ASP A 118 -12.42 -0.19 -0.59
N TYR A 119 -12.40 0.45 0.59
CA TYR A 119 -11.36 1.42 0.93
C TYR A 119 -9.97 0.77 0.94
N TYR A 120 -9.82 -0.39 1.55
CA TYR A 120 -8.56 -1.12 1.60
C TYR A 120 -8.14 -1.66 0.24
N LYS A 121 -9.11 -2.05 -0.60
CA LYS A 121 -8.89 -2.41 -2.00
C LYS A 121 -8.25 -1.23 -2.76
N ARG A 122 -8.78 -0.01 -2.61
CA ARG A 122 -8.18 1.21 -3.21
C ARG A 122 -6.77 1.49 -2.69
N ILE A 123 -6.51 1.26 -1.39
CA ILE A 123 -5.14 1.40 -0.83
C ILE A 123 -4.19 0.43 -1.55
N VAL A 124 -4.55 -0.84 -1.66
CA VAL A 124 -3.72 -1.86 -2.30
C VAL A 124 -3.48 -1.55 -3.78
N MET A 125 -4.53 -1.11 -4.50
CA MET A 125 -4.40 -0.66 -5.89
C MET A 125 -3.42 0.51 -6.02
N LEU A 126 -3.49 1.48 -5.11
CA LEU A 126 -2.55 2.61 -5.10
C LEU A 126 -1.12 2.15 -4.85
N HIS A 127 -0.89 1.22 -3.92
CA HIS A 127 0.44 0.65 -3.69
C HIS A 127 0.99 -0.08 -4.92
N ASP A 128 0.15 -0.85 -5.62
CA ASP A 128 0.55 -1.50 -6.88
C ASP A 128 1.00 -0.45 -7.92
N VAL A 129 0.25 0.64 -8.08
CA VAL A 129 0.60 1.70 -9.04
C VAL A 129 1.82 2.51 -8.60
N ILE A 130 1.98 2.80 -7.31
CA ILE A 130 3.20 3.43 -6.78
C ILE A 130 4.44 2.59 -7.14
N LEU A 131 4.32 1.27 -7.08
CA LEU A 131 5.40 0.36 -7.48
C LEU A 131 5.63 0.39 -8.99
N LEU A 132 4.59 0.23 -9.80
CA LEU A 132 4.66 0.17 -11.26
C LEU A 132 5.26 1.44 -11.86
N GLU A 133 4.81 2.60 -11.40
CA GLU A 133 5.29 3.92 -11.85
C GLU A 133 6.56 4.38 -11.13
N ARG A 134 7.04 3.62 -10.14
CA ARG A 134 8.23 3.98 -9.33
C ARG A 134 8.11 5.37 -8.68
N LEU A 135 6.89 5.72 -8.22
CA LEU A 135 6.57 7.06 -7.72
C LEU A 135 7.28 7.42 -6.40
N ALA A 136 7.76 6.45 -5.63
CA ALA A 136 8.32 6.65 -4.30
C ALA A 136 9.82 6.25 -4.20
N PRO A 137 10.74 6.89 -4.93
CA PRO A 137 12.14 6.48 -5.00
C PRO A 137 12.82 6.47 -3.63
N ASN A 138 12.49 7.39 -2.74
CA ASN A 138 13.06 7.48 -1.39
C ASN A 138 12.08 7.06 -0.28
N GLY A 139 10.89 6.58 -0.66
CA GLY A 139 9.86 6.08 0.24
C GLY A 139 8.64 6.97 0.33
N VAL A 140 7.71 6.60 1.21
CA VAL A 140 6.39 7.21 1.34
C VAL A 140 6.25 7.89 2.69
N LEU A 141 5.64 9.08 2.68
CA LEU A 141 5.13 9.81 3.84
C LEU A 141 3.60 9.79 3.77
N PHE A 142 2.94 9.31 4.80
CA PHE A 142 1.49 9.32 4.88
C PHE A 142 0.99 10.49 5.73
N ILE A 143 -0.05 11.16 5.25
CA ILE A 143 -0.88 12.07 6.02
C ILE A 143 -2.26 11.44 6.11
N VAL A 144 -2.66 11.08 7.31
CA VAL A 144 -3.96 10.45 7.57
C VAL A 144 -4.78 11.37 8.46
N ASP A 145 -5.79 12.01 7.89
CA ASP A 145 -6.64 12.93 8.63
C ASP A 145 -7.84 12.20 9.23
N PHE A 146 -7.87 12.20 10.55
CA PHE A 146 -8.93 11.66 11.40
C PHE A 146 -9.80 12.74 12.03
N THR A 147 -9.77 13.98 11.55
CA THR A 147 -10.57 15.10 12.12
C THR A 147 -12.05 14.76 12.17
N HIS A 148 -12.57 14.11 11.12
CA HIS A 148 -13.96 13.69 11.03
C HIS A 148 -14.21 12.23 11.44
N PHE A 149 -13.17 11.55 11.95
CA PHE A 149 -13.27 10.14 12.32
C PHE A 149 -14.10 9.95 13.60
N ARG A 150 -15.02 8.98 13.56
CA ARG A 150 -15.93 8.66 14.67
C ARG A 150 -15.86 7.17 15.00
N TYR A 151 -16.46 6.77 16.11
CA TYR A 151 -16.51 5.38 16.55
C TYR A 151 -17.10 4.43 15.49
N GLN A 152 -18.08 4.88 14.71
CA GLN A 152 -18.69 4.07 13.64
C GLN A 152 -17.69 3.79 12.51
N HIS A 153 -16.81 4.75 12.15
CA HIS A 153 -15.71 4.50 11.21
C HIS A 153 -14.75 3.45 11.76
N PHE A 154 -14.39 3.56 13.05
CA PHE A 154 -13.50 2.61 13.71
C PHE A 154 -14.04 1.18 13.64
N LEU A 155 -15.33 0.97 13.97
CA LEU A 155 -15.94 -0.37 13.92
C LEU A 155 -15.84 -0.98 12.51
N LYS A 156 -16.11 -0.18 11.47
CA LYS A 156 -16.01 -0.64 10.07
C LYS A 156 -14.57 -0.99 9.69
N ILE A 157 -13.61 -0.13 10.01
CA ILE A 157 -12.19 -0.35 9.72
C ILE A 157 -11.67 -1.61 10.39
N MET A 158 -12.05 -1.85 11.65
CA MET A 158 -11.56 -3.00 12.42
C MET A 158 -11.94 -4.35 11.81
N MET A 159 -12.98 -4.43 10.99
CA MET A 159 -13.40 -5.69 10.34
C MET A 159 -12.31 -6.30 9.46
N HIS A 160 -11.50 -5.48 8.80
CA HIS A 160 -10.51 -5.94 7.82
C HIS A 160 -9.09 -5.40 8.07
N VAL A 161 -8.86 -4.63 9.16
CA VAL A 161 -7.56 -3.98 9.38
C VAL A 161 -6.40 -4.96 9.51
N ARG A 162 -6.63 -6.13 10.13
CA ARG A 162 -5.60 -7.18 10.20
C ARG A 162 -5.21 -7.70 8.83
N ALA A 163 -6.19 -7.89 7.94
CA ALA A 163 -5.94 -8.30 6.57
C ALA A 163 -5.11 -7.25 5.82
N LEU A 164 -5.47 -5.96 5.95
CA LEU A 164 -4.70 -4.88 5.33
C LEU A 164 -3.25 -4.85 5.83
N VAL A 165 -3.04 -4.92 7.15
CA VAL A 165 -1.69 -4.92 7.74
C VAL A 165 -0.88 -6.11 7.22
N GLU A 166 -1.46 -7.31 7.20
CA GLU A 166 -0.81 -8.52 6.67
C GLU A 166 -0.43 -8.33 5.19
N ILE A 167 -1.33 -7.80 4.37
CA ILE A 167 -1.07 -7.54 2.94
C ILE A 167 0.07 -6.53 2.78
N LEU A 168 0.00 -5.37 3.44
CA LEU A 168 1.00 -4.32 3.29
C LEU A 168 2.39 -4.77 3.75
N VAL A 169 2.46 -5.50 4.86
CA VAL A 169 3.74 -6.01 5.40
C VAL A 169 4.30 -7.13 4.53
N SER A 170 3.44 -8.04 4.04
CA SER A 170 3.88 -9.26 3.36
C SER A 170 4.11 -9.08 1.87
N CYS A 171 3.26 -8.32 1.17
CA CYS A 171 3.35 -8.17 -0.29
C CYS A 171 4.28 -7.02 -0.70
N TYR A 172 4.24 -5.90 0.03
CA TYR A 172 4.95 -4.69 -0.38
C TYR A 172 6.28 -4.52 0.37
N ALA A 173 7.29 -4.02 -0.32
CA ALA A 173 8.62 -3.75 0.22
C ALA A 173 8.95 -2.26 0.25
N GLU A 174 7.92 -1.41 0.15
CA GLU A 174 8.07 0.04 0.16
C GLU A 174 8.63 0.55 1.48
N LYS A 175 9.43 1.58 1.40
CA LYS A 175 9.96 2.26 2.57
C LYS A 175 8.96 3.29 3.07
N ILE A 176 8.17 2.94 4.08
CA ILE A 176 7.38 3.93 4.81
C ILE A 176 8.34 4.75 5.69
N LYS A 177 8.43 6.05 5.49
CA LYS A 177 9.26 6.94 6.32
C LYS A 177 8.56 7.37 7.59
N ALA A 178 7.34 7.88 7.45
CA ALA A 178 6.47 8.25 8.55
C ALA A 178 5.00 8.20 8.13
N ALA A 179 4.11 8.09 9.11
CA ALA A 179 2.68 8.31 8.97
C ALA A 179 2.24 9.34 10.02
N TYR A 180 1.88 10.53 9.56
CA TYR A 180 1.35 11.60 10.38
C TYR A 180 -0.16 11.45 10.49
N LEU A 181 -0.64 11.15 11.69
CA LEU A 181 -2.05 10.93 11.97
C LEU A 181 -2.62 12.19 12.65
N ILE A 182 -3.47 12.90 11.93
CA ILE A 182 -4.01 14.19 12.35
C ILE A 182 -5.28 13.96 13.15
N THR A 183 -5.28 14.34 14.43
CA THR A 183 -6.46 14.33 15.31
C THR A 183 -6.20 15.09 16.60
N GLU A 184 -7.26 15.66 17.18
CA GLU A 184 -7.25 16.20 18.56
C GLU A 184 -8.15 15.37 19.50
N SER A 185 -8.83 14.36 18.97
CA SER A 185 -9.72 13.50 19.75
C SER A 185 -8.96 12.44 20.52
N GLU A 186 -8.99 12.49 21.86
CA GLU A 186 -8.40 11.44 22.71
C GLU A 186 -8.99 10.06 22.43
N LEU A 187 -10.30 9.98 22.13
CA LEU A 187 -10.94 8.73 21.73
C LEU A 187 -10.31 8.17 20.47
N VAL A 188 -10.11 8.99 19.43
CA VAL A 188 -9.46 8.58 18.18
C VAL A 188 -8.02 8.15 18.42
N VAL A 189 -7.27 8.86 19.28
CA VAL A 189 -5.92 8.47 19.69
C VAL A 189 -5.90 7.06 20.31
N GLN A 190 -6.86 6.72 21.18
CA GLN A 190 -6.93 5.37 21.75
C GLN A 190 -7.26 4.31 20.70
N MET A 191 -8.15 4.62 19.76
CA MET A 191 -8.48 3.73 18.62
C MET A 191 -7.25 3.49 17.74
N ILE A 192 -6.51 4.55 17.41
CA ILE A 192 -5.26 4.47 16.63
C ILE A 192 -4.23 3.60 17.35
N LYS A 193 -4.03 3.79 18.65
CA LYS A 193 -3.12 2.96 19.45
C LYS A 193 -3.50 1.48 19.41
N LEU A 194 -4.80 1.16 19.37
CA LEU A 194 -5.27 -0.22 19.25
C LEU A 194 -4.95 -0.79 17.86
N ILE A 195 -5.22 -0.03 16.79
CA ILE A 195 -4.93 -0.45 15.41
C ILE A 195 -3.42 -0.66 15.21
N THR A 196 -2.61 0.28 15.68
CA THR A 196 -1.15 0.23 15.50
C THR A 196 -0.50 -0.94 16.24
N LYS A 197 -1.10 -1.45 17.34
CA LYS A 197 -0.63 -2.68 17.99
C LYS A 197 -0.67 -3.92 17.09
N LEU A 198 -1.50 -3.91 16.04
CA LEU A 198 -1.56 -4.98 15.04
C LEU A 198 -0.39 -4.94 14.05
N SER A 199 0.34 -3.84 14.01
CA SER A 199 1.47 -3.66 13.09
C SER A 199 2.79 -4.05 13.74
N PRO A 200 3.81 -4.49 12.96
CA PRO A 200 5.16 -4.73 13.45
C PRO A 200 5.73 -3.51 14.17
N GLN A 201 6.61 -3.73 15.16
CA GLN A 201 7.21 -2.67 15.98
C GLN A 201 7.83 -1.55 15.11
N LYS A 202 8.58 -1.93 14.09
CA LYS A 202 9.24 -0.99 13.16
C LYS A 202 8.26 -0.07 12.42
N MET A 203 7.03 -0.52 12.14
CA MET A 203 5.99 0.32 11.57
C MET A 203 5.36 1.23 12.62
N ARG A 204 5.15 0.73 13.85
CA ARG A 204 4.62 1.53 14.97
C ARG A 204 5.49 2.74 15.28
N GLU A 205 6.80 2.59 15.24
CA GLU A 205 7.77 3.66 15.50
C GLU A 205 7.71 4.79 14.45
N ARG A 206 7.14 4.53 13.29
CA ARG A 206 6.96 5.50 12.21
C ARG A 206 5.63 6.23 12.27
N VAL A 207 4.71 5.79 13.10
CA VAL A 207 3.42 6.45 13.33
C VAL A 207 3.63 7.61 14.29
N LYS A 208 3.29 8.83 13.86
CA LYS A 208 3.41 10.05 14.61
C LYS A 208 2.03 10.70 14.74
N LEU A 209 1.60 10.93 15.98
CA LEU A 209 0.37 11.69 16.24
C LEU A 209 0.65 13.18 16.06
N HIS A 210 -0.24 13.86 15.36
CA HIS A 210 -0.16 15.28 15.09
C HIS A 210 -1.52 15.93 15.39
N GLY A 211 -1.50 17.12 16.00
CA GLY A 211 -2.71 17.93 16.17
C GLY A 211 -3.17 18.54 14.85
N THR A 212 -4.34 19.18 14.85
CA THR A 212 -4.92 19.82 13.65
C THR A 212 -4.15 21.07 13.19
N SER A 213 -3.24 21.60 14.04
CA SER A 213 -2.42 22.76 13.69
C SER A 213 -1.32 22.42 12.69
N MET A 214 -1.58 22.63 11.41
CA MET A 214 -0.67 22.35 10.30
C MET A 214 0.61 23.20 10.34
N SER A 215 0.61 24.35 11.02
CA SER A 215 1.80 25.20 11.23
C SER A 215 2.93 24.50 11.99
N LYS A 216 2.64 23.36 12.62
CA LYS A 216 3.62 22.53 13.35
C LYS A 216 4.01 21.26 12.58
N MET A 217 3.60 21.14 11.29
CA MET A 217 3.97 19.99 10.49
C MET A 217 5.50 19.86 10.43
N PRO A 218 6.05 18.64 10.60
CA PRO A 218 7.48 18.42 10.53
C PRO A 218 8.09 18.88 9.20
N ARG A 219 9.34 19.32 9.25
CA ARG A 219 10.06 19.81 8.05
C ARG A 219 10.22 18.78 6.94
N GLU A 220 10.13 17.49 7.26
CA GLU A 220 10.12 16.43 6.25
C GLU A 220 8.85 16.40 5.40
N VAL A 221 7.78 17.09 5.83
CA VAL A 221 6.58 17.35 5.03
C VAL A 221 6.76 18.72 4.40
N ASP A 222 7.15 18.72 3.14
CA ASP A 222 7.52 19.91 2.39
C ASP A 222 6.28 20.79 2.16
N GLU A 223 6.32 22.06 2.59
CA GLU A 223 5.21 23.00 2.45
C GLU A 223 4.81 23.22 0.99
N GLU A 224 5.77 23.19 0.07
CA GLU A 224 5.53 23.37 -1.36
C GLU A 224 4.77 22.18 -1.98
N VAL A 225 4.88 21.00 -1.36
CA VAL A 225 4.24 19.75 -1.81
C VAL A 225 2.95 19.46 -1.05
N LEU A 226 2.87 19.90 0.20
CA LEU A 226 1.68 19.73 1.04
C LEU A 226 0.48 20.45 0.40
N SER A 227 -0.67 19.75 0.34
CA SER A 227 -1.91 20.33 -0.19
C SER A 227 -2.28 21.65 0.50
N ASN A 228 -2.80 22.60 -0.29
CA ASN A 228 -3.30 23.88 0.22
C ASN A 228 -4.50 23.72 1.18
N ASP A 229 -5.31 22.66 1.03
CA ASP A 229 -6.39 22.33 1.95
C ASP A 229 -5.87 21.99 3.36
N LEU A 230 -4.61 21.62 3.46
CA LEU A 230 -3.91 21.29 4.71
C LEU A 230 -2.88 22.38 5.10
N GLY A 231 -3.00 23.59 4.53
CA GLY A 231 -2.16 24.74 4.85
C GLY A 231 -0.80 24.76 4.16
N GLY A 232 -0.56 23.91 3.16
CA GLY A 232 0.59 23.96 2.27
C GLY A 232 0.37 24.85 1.06
N LYS A 233 1.24 24.73 0.05
CA LYS A 233 1.19 25.46 -1.22
C LYS A 233 0.95 24.54 -2.42
N GLY A 234 0.92 23.24 -2.21
CA GLY A 234 0.64 22.26 -3.24
C GLY A 234 -0.81 22.30 -3.74
N PRO A 235 -1.15 21.50 -4.76
CA PRO A 235 -2.50 21.39 -5.30
C PRO A 235 -3.53 21.00 -4.24
N SER A 236 -4.81 21.27 -4.52
CA SER A 236 -5.90 20.86 -3.63
C SER A 236 -6.02 19.33 -3.55
N LEU A 237 -6.55 18.82 -2.44
CA LEU A 237 -6.82 17.40 -2.27
C LEU A 237 -7.76 16.86 -3.34
N ALA A 238 -8.76 17.65 -3.75
CA ALA A 238 -9.69 17.28 -4.82
C ALA A 238 -8.95 17.09 -6.16
N HIS A 239 -8.03 17.99 -6.50
CA HIS A 239 -7.21 17.87 -7.71
C HIS A 239 -6.29 16.63 -7.64
N SER A 240 -5.58 16.46 -6.55
CA SER A 240 -4.67 15.32 -6.36
C SER A 240 -5.42 13.97 -6.33
N GLU A 241 -6.63 13.94 -5.79
CA GLU A 241 -7.48 12.74 -5.79
C GLU A 241 -7.96 12.39 -7.19
N GLU A 242 -8.36 13.38 -7.98
CA GLU A 242 -8.76 13.17 -9.37
C GLU A 242 -7.59 12.64 -10.21
N LYS A 243 -6.39 13.20 -10.05
CA LYS A 243 -5.17 12.68 -10.69
C LYS A 243 -4.85 11.26 -10.25
N THR A 244 -5.03 10.95 -8.97
CA THR A 244 -4.84 9.60 -8.43
C THR A 244 -5.85 8.63 -9.04
N GLN A 245 -7.10 9.04 -9.20
CA GLN A 245 -8.13 8.21 -9.84
C GLN A 245 -7.80 7.94 -11.31
N GLN A 246 -7.41 8.97 -12.08
CA GLN A 246 -6.97 8.83 -13.47
C GLN A 246 -5.77 7.86 -13.57
N LEU A 247 -4.86 7.91 -12.60
CA LEU A 247 -3.73 7.01 -12.53
C LEU A 247 -4.18 5.56 -12.27
N LEU A 248 -5.14 5.32 -11.37
CA LEU A 248 -5.70 3.98 -11.16
C LEU A 248 -6.44 3.48 -12.41
N GLU A 249 -7.17 4.35 -13.10
CA GLU A 249 -7.90 4.01 -14.34
C GLU A 249 -6.95 3.66 -15.49
N LYS A 250 -5.80 4.34 -15.60
CA LYS A 250 -4.73 3.99 -16.56
C LYS A 250 -4.30 2.53 -16.42
N TYR A 251 -4.31 1.98 -15.19
CA TYR A 251 -3.93 0.60 -14.90
C TYR A 251 -5.11 -0.37 -14.79
N ARG A 252 -6.31 0.03 -15.24
CA ARG A 252 -7.52 -0.79 -15.15
C ARG A 252 -7.34 -2.18 -15.75
N ASP A 253 -6.85 -2.27 -16.98
CA ASP A 253 -6.68 -3.55 -17.68
C ASP A 253 -5.65 -4.43 -16.95
N TRP A 254 -4.59 -3.85 -16.40
CA TRP A 254 -3.62 -4.55 -15.58
C TRP A 254 -4.27 -5.12 -14.30
N PHE A 255 -5.11 -4.35 -13.60
CA PHE A 255 -5.84 -4.86 -12.42
C PHE A 255 -6.76 -6.03 -12.78
N LEU A 256 -7.51 -5.92 -13.87
CA LEU A 256 -8.41 -6.98 -14.33
C LEU A 256 -7.64 -8.24 -14.72
N GLU A 257 -6.48 -8.11 -15.34
CA GLU A 257 -5.62 -9.25 -15.65
C GLU A 257 -5.02 -9.87 -14.39
N GLN A 258 -4.53 -9.04 -13.46
CA GLN A 258 -4.01 -9.52 -12.17
C GLN A 258 -5.07 -10.28 -11.36
N ASP A 259 -6.35 -9.98 -11.50
CA ASP A 259 -7.42 -10.69 -10.82
C ASP A 259 -7.62 -12.12 -11.36
N ARG A 260 -7.23 -12.38 -12.63
CA ARG A 260 -7.22 -13.72 -13.24
C ARG A 260 -6.02 -14.56 -12.77
N ILE A 261 -4.93 -13.90 -12.40
CA ILE A 261 -3.69 -14.54 -11.96
C ILE A 261 -3.77 -14.79 -10.46
N CYS A 262 -3.97 -16.03 -10.03
CA CYS A 262 -4.03 -16.40 -8.62
C CYS A 262 -3.35 -17.75 -8.36
N GLU A 263 -3.02 -17.99 -7.08
CA GLU A 263 -2.48 -19.30 -6.70
C GLU A 263 -3.50 -20.44 -6.87
N ASN A 264 -2.99 -21.63 -7.12
CA ASN A 264 -3.80 -22.85 -7.11
C ASN A 264 -3.74 -23.49 -5.72
N LEU A 265 -4.66 -23.12 -4.84
CA LEU A 265 -4.74 -23.60 -3.46
C LEU A 265 -4.79 -25.13 -3.34
N ALA A 266 -5.37 -25.83 -4.32
CA ALA A 266 -5.44 -27.29 -4.30
C ALA A 266 -4.06 -27.96 -4.43
N LYS A 267 -3.08 -27.25 -4.99
CA LYS A 267 -1.70 -27.74 -5.16
C LYS A 267 -0.78 -27.36 -4.03
N ARG A 268 -1.24 -26.54 -3.07
CA ARG A 268 -0.43 -26.11 -1.92
C ARG A 268 -0.65 -27.04 -0.72
N SER A 269 0.42 -27.57 -0.18
CA SER A 269 0.32 -28.41 1.02
C SER A 269 0.03 -27.57 2.28
N LYS A 270 -0.71 -28.16 3.26
CA LYS A 270 -1.00 -27.49 4.55
C LYS A 270 0.27 -27.11 5.33
N LYS A 271 1.37 -27.82 5.09
CA LYS A 271 2.67 -27.57 5.74
C LYS A 271 3.33 -26.32 5.16
N GLU A 272 3.36 -26.19 3.84
CA GLU A 272 3.90 -25.01 3.13
C GLU A 272 3.13 -23.74 3.47
N LEU A 273 1.80 -23.82 3.60
CA LEU A 273 0.97 -22.72 4.09
C LEU A 273 1.41 -22.22 5.47
N LYS A 274 1.66 -23.14 6.41
CA LYS A 274 2.11 -22.79 7.77
C LYS A 274 3.53 -22.22 7.79
N GLU A 275 4.43 -22.72 6.98
CA GLU A 275 5.82 -22.26 6.92
C GLU A 275 5.97 -20.90 6.25
N SER A 276 5.20 -20.61 5.18
CA SER A 276 5.22 -19.29 4.54
C SER A 276 4.71 -18.20 5.49
N PHE A 277 3.67 -18.48 6.28
CA PHE A 277 3.17 -17.53 7.27
C PHE A 277 4.12 -17.33 8.46
N LYS A 278 4.83 -18.37 8.91
CA LYS A 278 5.83 -18.22 9.97
C LYS A 278 7.04 -17.38 9.57
N LYS A 279 7.47 -17.46 8.30
CA LYS A 279 8.59 -16.65 7.78
C LYS A 279 8.24 -15.16 7.70
N LEU A 280 6.94 -14.82 7.58
CA LEU A 280 6.47 -13.44 7.50
C LEU A 280 6.35 -12.76 8.88
N GLU A 281 6.31 -13.53 9.97
CA GLU A 281 6.25 -13.01 11.35
C GLU A 281 7.63 -12.65 11.93
N ILE A 282 8.73 -13.02 11.26
CA ILE A 282 10.10 -12.95 11.83
C ILE A 282 10.94 -11.78 11.25
N ASP A 283 10.51 -11.12 10.18
CA ASP A 283 11.18 -9.96 9.57
C ASP A 283 10.45 -8.63 9.91
#